data_504d262a63a8d44478b7c1ee8a2335c6
#
_entry.id   504d262a63a8d44478b7c1ee8a2335c6
#
_cell.length_a   1.000
_cell.length_b   1.000
_cell.length_c   1.000
_cell.angle_alpha   90.00
_cell.angle_beta   90.00
_cell.angle_gamma   90.00
#
_symmetry.space_group_name_H-M   'P 1'
#
loop_
_entity.id
_entity.type
_entity.pdbx_description
1 polymer ?
#
loop_
_entity_poly.entity_id
_entity_poly.type
_entity_poly.pdbx_seq_one_letter_code
_entity_poly.pdbx_strand_id
1 'polypeptide(L)' 'LMLGDALVLARHVPSGAKVVDVGTGAGAPGLGLALLRPDLTVTLVEPLAKRVSFLRFVLGSLHRGDVTLTRSRSDGVA' A
#
# COMPACT_ATOMS: atom_id res chain seq x y z
N LEU A 1 -6.73 -10.75 -0.48
CA LEU A 1 -6.20 -10.55 0.86
C LEU A 1 -7.19 -9.79 1.71
N MET A 2 -7.29 -10.21 2.90
CA MET A 2 -8.26 -9.65 3.84
C MET A 2 -7.58 -8.74 4.85
N LEU A 3 -8.39 -7.92 5.51
CA LEU A 3 -7.90 -7.05 6.55
C LEU A 3 -7.17 -7.83 7.66
N GLY A 4 -7.62 -9.06 7.93
CA GLY A 4 -6.97 -9.92 8.91
C GLY A 4 -5.51 -10.21 8.60
N ASP A 5 -5.17 -10.30 7.32
CA ASP A 5 -3.78 -10.52 6.92
C ASP A 5 -2.91 -9.31 7.24
N ALA A 6 -3.45 -8.12 7.05
CA ALA A 6 -2.75 -6.90 7.40
C ALA A 6 -2.53 -6.80 8.92
N LEU A 7 -3.51 -7.22 9.71
CA LEU A 7 -3.37 -7.24 11.15
C LEU A 7 -2.26 -8.18 11.61
N VAL A 8 -2.18 -9.35 11.00
CA VAL A 8 -1.12 -10.31 11.32
C VAL A 8 0.24 -9.73 10.94
N LEU A 9 0.34 -9.17 9.74
CA LEU A 9 1.59 -8.58 9.29
C LEU A 9 2.01 -7.39 10.15
N ALA A 10 1.05 -6.58 10.58
CA ALA A 10 1.34 -5.41 11.39
C ALA A 10 2.08 -5.74 12.68
N ARG A 11 1.85 -6.94 13.22
CA ARG A 11 2.51 -7.38 14.44
C ARG A 11 3.96 -7.77 14.24
N HIS A 12 4.35 -8.09 13.02
CA HIS A 12 5.66 -8.64 12.71
C HIS A 12 6.60 -7.66 12.03
N VAL A 13 6.11 -6.49 11.66
CA VAL A 13 6.92 -5.49 10.98
C VAL A 13 7.59 -4.60 12.01
N PRO A 14 8.93 -4.45 11.96
CA PRO A 14 9.65 -3.60 12.90
C PRO A 14 9.20 -2.16 12.81
N SER A 15 9.34 -1.43 13.91
CA SER A 15 9.00 -0.01 13.95
C SER A 15 9.83 0.78 12.94
N GLY A 16 9.18 1.68 12.21
CA GLY A 16 9.84 2.54 11.25
C GLY A 16 10.30 1.85 9.99
N ALA A 17 9.91 0.59 9.76
CA ALA A 17 10.36 -0.15 8.59
C ALA A 17 9.81 0.45 7.29
N LYS A 18 10.54 0.20 6.21
CA LYS A 18 10.09 0.55 4.86
C LYS A 18 9.43 -0.68 4.24
N VAL A 19 8.24 -0.50 3.73
CA VAL A 19 7.45 -1.58 3.15
C VAL A 19 7.09 -1.21 1.72
N VAL A 20 7.34 -2.14 0.81
CA VAL A 20 6.93 -1.99 -0.58
C VAL A 20 5.93 -3.08 -0.89
N ASP A 21 4.76 -2.68 -1.35
CA ASP A 21 3.71 -3.62 -1.74
C ASP A 21 3.44 -3.47 -3.23
N VAL A 22 3.67 -4.54 -3.97
CA VAL A 22 3.36 -4.57 -5.40
C VAL A 22 1.97 -5.16 -5.56
N GLY A 23 1.06 -4.33 -6.00
CA GLY A 23 -0.34 -4.73 -6.16
C GLY A 23 -0.52 -5.79 -7.21
N THR A 24 -1.21 -6.85 -6.84
CA THR A 24 -1.50 -7.96 -7.75
C THR A 24 -2.98 -8.04 -8.09
N GLY A 25 -3.74 -7.06 -7.65
CA GLY A 25 -5.13 -6.94 -8.06
C GLY A 25 -6.15 -7.14 -6.95
N ALA A 26 -5.96 -8.04 -6.04
CA ALA A 26 -6.98 -8.39 -5.06
C ALA A 26 -6.55 -8.00 -3.66
N GLY A 27 -7.01 -6.88 -3.20
CA GLY A 27 -6.69 -6.42 -1.87
C GLY A 27 -5.21 -6.07 -1.72
N ALA A 28 -4.92 -5.04 -1.00
CA ALA A 28 -3.54 -4.58 -0.85
C ALA A 28 -3.20 -4.58 0.62
N PRO A 29 -2.46 -5.59 1.11
CA PRO A 29 -2.07 -5.58 2.51
C PRO A 29 -1.22 -4.37 2.87
N GLY A 30 -0.49 -3.81 1.91
CA GLY A 30 0.27 -2.58 2.13
C GLY A 30 -0.60 -1.41 2.53
N LEU A 31 -1.78 -1.27 1.93
CA LEU A 31 -2.72 -0.21 2.33
C LEU A 31 -3.18 -0.43 3.77
N GLY A 32 -3.55 -1.66 4.11
CA GLY A 32 -3.96 -2.00 5.46
C GLY A 32 -2.85 -1.73 6.47
N LEU A 33 -1.62 -2.10 6.13
CA LEU A 33 -0.47 -1.81 6.99
C LEU A 33 -0.28 -0.32 7.18
N ALA A 34 -0.40 0.46 6.12
CA ALA A 34 -0.24 1.90 6.22
C ALA A 34 -1.25 2.53 7.16
N LEU A 35 -2.48 2.01 7.16
CA LEU A 35 -3.54 2.51 8.03
C LEU A 35 -3.35 2.08 9.48
N LEU A 36 -2.86 0.86 9.70
CA LEU A 36 -2.67 0.30 11.04
C LEU A 36 -1.36 0.75 11.68
N ARG A 37 -0.36 1.03 10.87
CA ARG A 37 0.99 1.34 11.34
C ARG A 37 1.49 2.64 10.71
N PRO A 38 1.11 3.80 11.27
CA PRO A 38 1.54 5.08 10.70
C PRO A 38 3.04 5.35 10.84
N ASP A 39 3.73 4.55 11.63
CA ASP A 39 5.19 4.65 11.77
C ASP A 39 5.95 4.06 10.57
N LEU A 40 5.27 3.28 9.72
CA LEU A 40 5.91 2.64 8.58
C LEU A 40 5.99 3.58 7.39
N THR A 41 7.06 3.45 6.63
CA THR A 41 7.16 4.09 5.32
C THR A 41 6.66 3.10 4.29
N VAL A 42 5.46 3.33 3.77
CA VAL A 42 4.82 2.39 2.86
C VAL A 42 4.81 2.95 1.44
N THR A 43 5.22 2.12 0.50
CA THR A 43 5.14 2.41 -0.92
C THR A 43 4.23 1.38 -1.57
N LEU A 44 3.18 1.87 -2.22
CA LEU A 44 2.25 1.03 -2.96
C LEU A 44 2.58 1.15 -4.44
N VAL A 45 2.85 0.03 -5.08
CA VAL A 45 3.12 -0.04 -6.50
C VAL A 45 1.95 -0.76 -7.16
N GLU A 46 1.23 -0.06 -8.03
CA GLU A 46 0.01 -0.58 -8.61
C GLU A 46 0.02 -0.39 -10.13
N PRO A 47 -0.08 -1.47 -10.91
CA PRO A 47 -0.03 -1.35 -12.37
C PRO A 47 -1.31 -0.81 -13.00
N LEU A 48 -2.45 -0.98 -12.36
CA LEU A 48 -3.74 -0.61 -12.95
C LEU A 48 -4.11 0.84 -12.66
N ALA A 49 -4.30 1.62 -13.72
CA ALA A 49 -4.61 3.05 -13.59
C ALA A 49 -5.87 3.32 -12.75
N LYS A 50 -6.90 2.50 -12.95
CA LYS A 50 -8.14 2.67 -12.18
C LYS A 50 -7.92 2.48 -10.69
N ARG A 51 -7.09 1.53 -10.34
CA ARG A 51 -6.79 1.24 -8.94
C ARG A 51 -5.92 2.32 -8.34
N VAL A 52 -4.97 2.86 -9.10
CA VAL A 52 -4.17 3.99 -8.66
C VAL A 52 -5.06 5.17 -8.31
N SER A 53 -6.02 5.48 -9.17
CA SER A 53 -6.95 6.59 -8.92
C SER A 53 -7.76 6.37 -7.66
N PHE A 54 -8.25 5.15 -7.45
CA PHE A 54 -9.02 4.79 -6.27
C PHE A 54 -8.16 4.93 -5.00
N LEU A 55 -6.97 4.37 -5.03
CA LEU A 55 -6.06 4.43 -3.88
C LEU A 55 -5.68 5.87 -3.56
N ARG A 56 -5.44 6.68 -4.58
CA ARG A 56 -5.12 8.09 -4.39
C ARG A 56 -6.27 8.83 -3.72
N PHE A 57 -7.50 8.52 -4.13
CA PHE A 57 -8.68 9.10 -3.52
C PHE A 57 -8.78 8.70 -2.04
N VAL A 58 -8.60 7.42 -1.75
CA VAL A 58 -8.68 6.90 -0.38
C VAL A 58 -7.61 7.54 0.50
N LEU A 59 -6.37 7.57 0.04
CA LEU A 59 -5.28 8.15 0.81
C LEU A 59 -5.50 9.64 1.05
N GLY A 60 -6.01 10.35 0.04
CA GLY A 60 -6.34 11.76 0.19
C GLY A 60 -7.44 12.00 1.20
N SER A 61 -8.48 11.17 1.17
CA SER A 61 -9.60 11.28 2.11
C SER A 61 -9.18 11.02 3.55
N LEU A 62 -8.16 10.19 3.74
CA LEU A 62 -7.65 9.85 5.06
C LEU A 62 -6.47 10.72 5.48
N HIS A 63 -6.11 11.70 4.67
CA HIS A 63 -4.98 12.59 4.92
C HIS A 63 -3.67 11.80 5.12
N ARG A 64 -3.47 10.77 4.30
CA ARG A 64 -2.30 9.92 4.36
C ARG A 64 -1.38 10.13 3.16
N GLY A 65 -1.03 11.39 2.91
CA GLY A 65 -0.09 11.74 1.87
C GLY A 65 1.34 11.24 2.11
N ASP A 66 1.59 10.72 3.30
CA ASP A 66 2.87 10.10 3.63
C ASP A 66 3.08 8.75 2.96
N VAL A 67 2.00 8.13 2.47
CA VAL A 67 2.10 6.87 1.75
C VAL A 67 2.44 7.17 0.29
N THR A 68 3.50 6.56 -0.21
CA THR A 68 3.89 6.71 -1.61
C THR A 68 3.06 5.78 -2.47
N LEU A 69 2.49 6.32 -3.51
CA LEU A 69 1.70 5.56 -4.46
C LEU A 69 2.28 5.75 -5.85
N THR A 70 2.73 4.65 -6.45
CA THR A 70 3.37 4.67 -7.75
C THR A 70 2.64 3.74 -8.70
N ARG A 71 2.37 4.20 -9.90
CA ARG A 71 1.88 3.32 -10.94
C ARG A 71 3.07 2.67 -11.64
N SER A 72 3.04 1.34 -11.73
CA SER A 72 4.07 0.60 -12.43
C SER A 72 3.43 -0.40 -13.36
N ARG A 73 4.01 -0.57 -14.53
CA ARG A 73 3.55 -1.56 -15.50
C ARG A 73 4.47 -2.76 -15.41
N SER A 74 3.87 -3.92 -15.23
CA SER A 74 4.65 -5.13 -15.06
C SER A 74 5.50 -5.48 -16.29
N ASP A 75 5.02 -5.09 -17.47
CA ASP A 75 5.74 -5.33 -18.72
C ASP A 75 6.73 -4.24 -19.04
N GLY A 76 6.58 -3.08 -18.45
CA GLY A 76 7.39 -1.92 -18.74
C GLY A 76 8.42 -1.60 -17.69
N VAL A 77 8.51 -2.40 -16.68
CA VAL A 77 9.48 -2.21 -15.62
C VAL A 77 10.81 -2.77 -16.12
N ALA A 78 11.56 -1.95 -16.62
CA ALA A 78 12.88 -2.34 -17.10
C ALA A 78 13.94 -1.75 -16.20
#